data_d73dcdf03eb143c929adc4f94c8e6b52
#
_entry.id   d73dcdf03eb143c929adc4f94c8e6b52
#
_cell.length_a   1.000
_cell.length_b   1.000
_cell.length_c   1.000
_cell.angle_alpha   90.00
_cell.angle_beta   90.00
_cell.angle_gamma   90.00
#
_symmetry.space_group_name_H-M   'P 1'
#
loop_
_entity.id
_entity.type
_entity.pdbx_description
1 polymer ?
#
loop_
_entity_poly.entity_id
_entity_poly.type
_entity_poly.pdbx_seq_one_letter_code
_entity_poly.pdbx_strand_id
1 'polypeptide(L)'
;MSKIGDFICHCGENISATVDVVRVAEAVGKLEGVEFSTDYKYMCSDPGQTLIKQMIKEKGLTGVVVAACSPRMHEPTFRKACSSAGLNPYMCEMSNLREHCSWVHDKSEATTQKAIDLVRTLVEKVKYNKPLFSIKVPVTKTALVIGGGIAGIQASLDIANAGHQVVLVEKDPSIGGHMSQLSETFPTLDCSQCILTPRMVEVAQHPNIKLLTYAELEKLEGFIGNFKATIRKKSKSIDEDICNGCGHCTTKCPTKKIPSEFNTGLGKRTAIYVPFPQAVPNKPVIDKENCLYYKTGKCKICEKVCPTGAIRFDQEDELVELEVGAVVVATGFDVMEPSEFSEYGYGKYKDVITGLQFERLASASGPTLGEIRRPSDGKIPEKIVFVACAGSRDPSKGKPYCSKICCMYTAKHAMLYQHKVHHGESTIFYMDIRAAGKNYEEFVRRAIVEDEVKYIRGRVSKVYEENGKLIVKGVDTLLNAKPVEIEADMVVLATAAVANSGAEELAQKMHISYDAYNFFSEAHPKLKPVETNTAGIFLAGACQAPKDIPETVSQASGAAAKVAILFSQDELSREPVVAVVNRSAPPLYSTCVGCFMCATACPYQAI
;
A
#
# COMPACT_ATOMS: atom_id res chain seq x y z
N MET A 1 -10.36 44.95 -23.96
CA MET A 1 -9.91 43.95 -24.93
C MET A 1 -8.92 43.04 -24.23
N SER A 2 -8.97 41.74 -24.48
CA SER A 2 -8.01 40.78 -23.94
C SER A 2 -6.63 41.00 -24.54
N LYS A 3 -5.59 41.00 -23.71
CA LYS A 3 -4.18 41.07 -24.13
C LYS A 3 -3.53 39.75 -23.74
N ILE A 4 -3.38 38.84 -24.67
CA ILE A 4 -2.89 37.50 -24.45
C ILE A 4 -1.42 37.40 -24.86
N GLY A 5 -0.62 36.76 -24.01
CA GLY A 5 0.76 36.37 -24.32
C GLY A 5 0.82 34.87 -24.60
N ASP A 6 1.40 34.51 -25.75
CA ASP A 6 1.67 33.14 -26.15
C ASP A 6 3.13 32.78 -26.02
N PHE A 7 3.42 31.63 -25.41
CA PHE A 7 4.77 31.17 -25.12
C PHE A 7 4.94 29.71 -25.60
N ILE A 8 5.64 29.55 -26.73
CA ILE A 8 5.82 28.27 -27.40
C ILE A 8 7.13 27.61 -26.95
N CYS A 9 7.05 26.40 -26.40
CA CYS A 9 8.21 25.67 -25.89
C CYS A 9 8.76 24.69 -26.94
N HIS A 10 10.09 24.68 -27.14
CA HIS A 10 10.73 23.62 -27.93
C HIS A 10 10.75 22.29 -27.22
N CYS A 11 10.72 22.28 -25.88
CA CYS A 11 10.95 21.11 -25.03
C CYS A 11 12.27 20.38 -25.37
N GLY A 12 13.34 21.16 -25.54
CA GLY A 12 14.58 20.72 -26.18
C GLY A 12 14.34 20.40 -27.66
N GLU A 13 14.32 19.14 -28.00
CA GLU A 13 13.99 18.63 -29.34
C GLU A 13 12.65 17.86 -29.39
N ASN A 14 12.04 17.61 -28.23
CA ASN A 14 10.82 16.80 -28.17
C ASN A 14 9.61 17.41 -28.92
N ILE A 15 9.56 18.70 -29.08
CA ILE A 15 8.53 19.40 -29.88
C ILE A 15 9.13 19.90 -31.16
N SER A 16 10.26 20.61 -31.08
CA SER A 16 10.86 21.33 -32.24
C SER A 16 11.42 20.39 -33.33
N ALA A 17 11.72 19.13 -33.01
CA ALA A 17 12.13 18.17 -34.03
C ALA A 17 11.00 17.85 -35.04
N THR A 18 9.74 17.96 -34.61
CA THR A 18 8.56 17.57 -35.39
C THR A 18 7.69 18.75 -35.78
N VAL A 19 7.59 19.76 -34.91
CA VAL A 19 6.78 20.98 -35.09
C VAL A 19 7.70 22.17 -35.34
N ASP A 20 7.41 23.00 -36.35
CA ASP A 20 8.05 24.28 -36.55
C ASP A 20 7.51 25.30 -35.54
N VAL A 21 8.17 25.38 -34.38
CA VAL A 21 7.74 26.19 -33.22
C VAL A 21 7.83 27.70 -33.51
N VAL A 22 8.78 28.14 -34.34
CA VAL A 22 8.92 29.56 -34.75
C VAL A 22 7.71 29.96 -35.56
N ARG A 23 7.35 29.14 -36.52
CA ARG A 23 6.16 29.36 -37.34
C ARG A 23 4.87 29.32 -36.54
N VAL A 24 4.77 28.43 -35.52
CA VAL A 24 3.61 28.44 -34.60
C VAL A 24 3.52 29.79 -33.89
N ALA A 25 4.64 30.31 -33.35
CA ALA A 25 4.67 31.58 -32.65
C ALA A 25 4.28 32.75 -33.58
N GLU A 26 4.78 32.75 -34.83
CA GLU A 26 4.45 33.78 -35.84
C GLU A 26 2.96 33.75 -36.25
N ALA A 27 2.42 32.56 -36.44
CA ALA A 27 1.02 32.37 -36.83
C ALA A 27 0.05 32.79 -35.72
N VAL A 28 0.34 32.36 -34.49
CA VAL A 28 -0.48 32.68 -33.32
C VAL A 28 -0.37 34.16 -32.94
N GLY A 29 0.82 34.77 -33.09
CA GLY A 29 1.03 36.20 -32.86
C GLY A 29 0.17 37.13 -33.71
N LYS A 30 -0.43 36.62 -34.81
CA LYS A 30 -1.34 37.36 -35.70
C LYS A 30 -2.80 37.25 -35.31
N LEU A 31 -3.13 36.42 -34.31
CA LEU A 31 -4.50 36.25 -33.86
C LEU A 31 -5.00 37.48 -33.10
N GLU A 32 -6.28 37.78 -33.29
CA GLU A 32 -6.91 38.89 -32.59
C GLU A 32 -6.85 38.65 -31.06
N GLY A 33 -6.43 39.67 -30.31
CA GLY A 33 -6.26 39.63 -28.86
C GLY A 33 -4.93 39.08 -28.36
N VAL A 34 -4.04 38.60 -29.23
CA VAL A 34 -2.66 38.25 -28.90
C VAL A 34 -1.79 39.52 -28.99
N GLU A 35 -1.24 39.94 -27.87
CA GLU A 35 -0.35 41.12 -27.75
C GLU A 35 1.13 40.76 -27.91
N PHE A 36 1.47 39.51 -27.57
CA PHE A 36 2.84 39.02 -27.57
C PHE A 36 2.88 37.52 -27.89
N SER A 37 3.77 37.10 -28.75
CA SER A 37 4.03 35.67 -29.02
C SER A 37 5.51 35.44 -29.23
N THR A 38 6.04 34.38 -28.63
CA THR A 38 7.45 34.00 -28.76
C THR A 38 7.65 32.51 -28.54
N ASP A 39 8.76 31.98 -29.01
CA ASP A 39 9.23 30.65 -28.74
C ASP A 39 10.44 30.67 -27.79
N TYR A 40 10.65 29.59 -27.04
CA TYR A 40 11.81 29.45 -26.16
C TYR A 40 12.15 27.96 -25.93
N LYS A 41 13.45 27.68 -25.75
CA LYS A 41 13.94 26.29 -25.72
C LYS A 41 13.37 25.46 -24.57
N TYR A 42 13.28 26.05 -23.37
CA TYR A 42 12.75 25.40 -22.16
C TYR A 42 11.89 26.38 -21.35
N MET A 43 10.63 26.53 -21.71
CA MET A 43 9.73 27.50 -21.08
C MET A 43 9.53 27.24 -19.58
N CYS A 44 9.63 25.97 -19.14
CA CYS A 44 9.54 25.58 -17.72
C CYS A 44 10.79 25.92 -16.90
N SER A 45 11.92 26.28 -17.54
CA SER A 45 13.14 26.70 -16.84
C SER A 45 12.97 28.06 -16.16
N ASP A 46 13.87 28.40 -15.25
CA ASP A 46 13.86 29.71 -14.59
C ASP A 46 13.91 30.90 -15.57
N PRO A 47 14.79 30.91 -16.59
CA PRO A 47 14.75 31.96 -17.63
C PRO A 47 13.42 32.00 -18.41
N GLY A 48 12.82 30.84 -18.75
CA GLY A 48 11.54 30.80 -19.45
C GLY A 48 10.39 31.35 -18.59
N GLN A 49 10.33 30.98 -17.33
CA GLN A 49 9.36 31.54 -16.39
C GLN A 49 9.59 33.04 -16.14
N THR A 50 10.84 33.48 -16.10
CA THR A 50 11.20 34.91 -15.98
C THR A 50 10.72 35.70 -17.18
N LEU A 51 10.87 35.16 -18.39
CA LEU A 51 10.35 35.77 -19.63
C LEU A 51 8.82 35.95 -19.54
N ILE A 52 8.09 34.94 -19.11
CA ILE A 52 6.63 35.04 -18.92
C ILE A 52 6.28 36.16 -17.91
N LYS A 53 6.95 36.19 -16.77
CA LYS A 53 6.71 37.20 -15.72
C LYS A 53 7.01 38.62 -16.22
N GLN A 54 8.07 38.77 -16.97
CA GLN A 54 8.49 40.06 -17.57
C GLN A 54 7.44 40.54 -18.56
N MET A 55 7.02 39.68 -19.50
CA MET A 55 6.05 40.06 -20.52
C MET A 55 4.66 40.36 -19.93
N ILE A 56 4.24 39.68 -18.89
CA ILE A 56 3.00 40.02 -18.16
C ILE A 56 3.05 41.48 -17.70
N LYS A 57 4.16 41.91 -17.11
CA LYS A 57 4.31 43.27 -16.59
C LYS A 57 4.50 44.32 -17.69
N GLU A 58 5.38 44.06 -18.63
CA GLU A 58 5.74 45.02 -19.70
C GLU A 58 4.61 45.27 -20.69
N LYS A 59 3.89 44.21 -21.08
CA LYS A 59 2.80 44.27 -22.05
C LYS A 59 1.42 44.41 -21.41
N GLY A 60 1.34 44.33 -20.08
CA GLY A 60 0.07 44.37 -19.35
C GLY A 60 -0.86 43.24 -19.77
N LEU A 61 -0.31 42.01 -19.87
CA LEU A 61 -1.08 40.86 -20.33
C LEU A 61 -2.21 40.52 -19.34
N THR A 62 -3.39 40.22 -19.88
CA THR A 62 -4.58 39.81 -19.14
C THR A 62 -4.82 38.31 -19.21
N GLY A 63 -4.08 37.60 -20.08
CA GLY A 63 -4.14 36.16 -20.23
C GLY A 63 -2.82 35.61 -20.77
N VAL A 64 -2.52 34.36 -20.50
CA VAL A 64 -1.31 33.67 -20.94
C VAL A 64 -1.68 32.29 -21.49
N VAL A 65 -1.11 31.93 -22.63
CA VAL A 65 -1.13 30.57 -23.17
C VAL A 65 0.32 30.06 -23.21
N VAL A 66 0.57 28.90 -22.67
CA VAL A 66 1.87 28.23 -22.76
C VAL A 66 1.71 26.93 -23.55
N ALA A 67 2.26 26.93 -24.76
CA ALA A 67 2.24 25.76 -25.63
C ALA A 67 3.50 24.91 -25.40
N ALA A 68 3.36 23.78 -24.70
CA ALA A 68 4.49 22.99 -24.23
C ALA A 68 4.14 21.48 -24.13
N CYS A 69 4.72 20.80 -23.15
CA CYS A 69 4.37 19.43 -22.77
C CYS A 69 3.06 19.37 -21.99
N SER A 70 2.79 18.21 -21.38
CA SER A 70 1.53 17.95 -20.66
C SER A 70 1.23 18.98 -19.57
N PRO A 71 0.02 19.57 -19.56
CA PRO A 71 -0.49 20.40 -18.47
C PRO A 71 -0.41 19.69 -17.11
N ARG A 72 -0.62 18.36 -17.09
CA ARG A 72 -0.57 17.53 -15.88
C ARG A 72 0.74 17.66 -15.09
N MET A 73 1.84 17.99 -15.76
CA MET A 73 3.16 18.17 -15.13
C MET A 73 3.44 19.62 -14.74
N HIS A 74 3.11 20.58 -15.62
CA HIS A 74 3.65 21.93 -15.53
C HIS A 74 2.60 23.04 -15.40
N GLU A 75 1.32 22.73 -15.41
CA GLU A 75 0.28 23.74 -15.20
C GLU A 75 0.45 24.48 -13.86
N PRO A 76 0.73 23.83 -12.73
CA PRO A 76 1.00 24.53 -11.47
C PRO A 76 2.24 25.43 -11.55
N THR A 77 3.25 25.06 -12.32
CA THR A 77 4.48 25.83 -12.51
C THR A 77 4.18 27.17 -13.20
N PHE A 78 3.43 27.12 -14.29
CA PHE A 78 3.11 28.33 -15.05
C PHE A 78 2.05 29.18 -14.37
N ARG A 79 1.04 28.57 -13.73
CA ARG A 79 0.08 29.30 -12.88
C ARG A 79 0.77 30.04 -11.75
N LYS A 80 1.78 29.43 -11.10
CA LYS A 80 2.60 30.09 -10.09
C LYS A 80 3.44 31.23 -10.66
N ALA A 81 4.02 31.07 -11.85
CA ALA A 81 4.75 32.14 -12.53
C ALA A 81 3.84 33.34 -12.84
N CYS A 82 2.64 33.10 -13.37
CA CYS A 82 1.65 34.13 -13.65
C CYS A 82 1.20 34.84 -12.35
N SER A 83 0.88 34.09 -11.31
CA SER A 83 0.48 34.64 -10.01
C SER A 83 1.56 35.53 -9.41
N SER A 84 2.84 35.12 -9.49
CA SER A 84 3.96 35.92 -8.97
C SER A 84 4.21 37.23 -9.76
N ALA A 85 3.67 37.32 -10.97
CA ALA A 85 3.69 38.54 -11.79
C ALA A 85 2.43 39.40 -11.61
N GLY A 86 1.46 39.00 -10.80
CA GLY A 86 0.22 39.71 -10.52
C GLY A 86 -0.95 39.33 -11.44
N LEU A 87 -0.79 38.34 -12.32
CA LEU A 87 -1.90 37.79 -13.13
C LEU A 87 -2.62 36.68 -12.37
N ASN A 88 -3.96 36.71 -12.41
CA ASN A 88 -4.72 35.60 -11.81
C ASN A 88 -4.30 34.25 -12.42
N PRO A 89 -3.96 33.22 -11.63
CA PRO A 89 -3.39 31.96 -12.11
C PRO A 89 -4.32 31.20 -13.08
N TYR A 90 -5.62 31.42 -13.00
CA TYR A 90 -6.63 30.79 -13.88
C TYR A 90 -6.85 31.52 -15.21
N MET A 91 -6.12 32.62 -15.42
CA MET A 91 -5.98 33.25 -16.72
C MET A 91 -4.76 32.69 -17.52
N CYS A 92 -4.18 31.58 -17.04
CA CYS A 92 -3.11 30.85 -17.70
C CYS A 92 -3.61 29.47 -18.14
N GLU A 93 -3.46 29.19 -19.45
CA GLU A 93 -3.81 27.90 -20.06
C GLU A 93 -2.58 27.25 -20.69
N MET A 94 -2.57 25.91 -20.73
CA MET A 94 -1.49 25.16 -21.39
C MET A 94 -1.99 24.37 -22.59
N SER A 95 -1.35 24.58 -23.75
CA SER A 95 -1.53 23.74 -24.94
C SER A 95 -0.56 22.56 -24.92
N ASN A 96 -1.06 21.34 -24.97
CA ASN A 96 -0.23 20.14 -25.02
C ASN A 96 0.23 19.86 -26.45
N LEU A 97 1.42 20.36 -26.81
CA LEU A 97 2.01 20.10 -28.13
C LEU A 97 2.84 18.81 -28.16
N ARG A 98 3.38 18.37 -27.05
CA ARG A 98 4.24 17.19 -27.01
C ARG A 98 3.45 15.91 -27.19
N GLU A 99 2.57 15.58 -26.27
CA GLU A 99 1.83 14.33 -26.25
C GLU A 99 0.67 14.31 -27.26
N HIS A 100 0.07 15.49 -27.56
CA HIS A 100 -1.07 15.56 -28.48
C HIS A 100 -0.66 15.84 -29.93
N CYS A 101 0.60 16.24 -30.18
CA CYS A 101 1.05 16.60 -31.52
C CYS A 101 2.39 15.96 -31.90
N SER A 102 3.51 16.39 -31.31
CA SER A 102 4.84 16.00 -31.76
C SER A 102 5.19 14.52 -31.56
N TRP A 103 4.67 13.86 -30.53
CA TRP A 103 4.94 12.45 -30.27
C TRP A 103 4.01 11.48 -31.02
N VAL A 104 2.93 11.96 -31.60
CA VAL A 104 1.93 11.13 -32.28
C VAL A 104 1.85 11.38 -33.78
N HIS A 105 2.73 12.24 -34.29
CA HIS A 105 2.82 12.55 -35.73
C HIS A 105 4.27 12.67 -36.18
N ASP A 106 4.49 12.43 -37.48
CA ASP A 106 5.76 12.70 -38.13
C ASP A 106 5.88 14.19 -38.48
N LYS A 107 7.13 14.63 -38.73
CA LYS A 107 7.41 16.00 -39.15
C LYS A 107 6.75 16.29 -40.49
N SER A 108 5.79 17.21 -40.48
CA SER A 108 5.09 17.63 -41.71
C SER A 108 4.46 19.00 -41.53
N GLU A 109 4.07 19.60 -42.64
CA GLU A 109 3.28 20.83 -42.67
C GLU A 109 1.97 20.69 -41.90
N ALA A 110 1.28 19.56 -42.09
CA ALA A 110 0.02 19.25 -41.38
C ALA A 110 0.22 19.17 -39.87
N THR A 111 1.35 18.65 -39.40
CA THR A 111 1.69 18.59 -37.98
C THR A 111 1.90 19.97 -37.38
N THR A 112 2.61 20.85 -38.06
CA THR A 112 2.76 22.25 -37.65
C THR A 112 1.42 22.98 -37.66
N GLN A 113 0.58 22.76 -38.67
CA GLN A 113 -0.77 23.32 -38.71
C GLN A 113 -1.64 22.85 -37.55
N LYS A 114 -1.59 21.55 -37.20
CA LYS A 114 -2.28 21.03 -36.03
C LYS A 114 -1.81 21.71 -34.72
N ALA A 115 -0.51 21.95 -34.58
CA ALA A 115 0.03 22.68 -33.43
C ALA A 115 -0.53 24.12 -33.35
N ILE A 116 -0.61 24.83 -34.47
CA ILE A 116 -1.23 26.18 -34.57
C ILE A 116 -2.71 26.09 -34.11
N ASP A 117 -3.44 25.12 -34.60
CA ASP A 117 -4.89 24.95 -34.26
C ASP A 117 -5.11 24.64 -32.79
N LEU A 118 -4.24 23.82 -32.19
CA LEU A 118 -4.29 23.52 -30.74
C LEU A 118 -4.03 24.78 -29.90
N VAL A 119 -3.05 25.60 -30.26
CA VAL A 119 -2.75 26.85 -29.55
C VAL A 119 -3.86 27.88 -29.76
N ARG A 120 -4.36 28.04 -31.00
CA ARG A 120 -5.46 28.95 -31.33
C ARG A 120 -6.72 28.62 -30.48
N THR A 121 -7.02 27.34 -30.31
CA THR A 121 -8.14 26.90 -29.47
C THR A 121 -8.02 27.42 -28.03
N LEU A 122 -6.82 27.42 -27.46
CA LEU A 122 -6.61 27.92 -26.10
C LEU A 122 -6.52 29.44 -26.02
N VAL A 123 -6.04 30.13 -27.09
CA VAL A 123 -6.15 31.58 -27.19
C VAL A 123 -7.62 32.01 -27.15
N GLU A 124 -8.48 31.34 -27.92
CA GLU A 124 -9.92 31.62 -27.89
C GLU A 124 -10.53 31.29 -26.51
N LYS A 125 -10.12 30.18 -25.89
CA LYS A 125 -10.57 29.86 -24.53
C LYS A 125 -10.23 30.96 -23.52
N VAL A 126 -8.96 31.41 -23.50
CA VAL A 126 -8.49 32.44 -22.56
C VAL A 126 -9.23 33.76 -22.69
N LYS A 127 -9.68 34.12 -23.88
CA LYS A 127 -10.52 35.33 -24.10
C LYS A 127 -11.80 35.32 -23.27
N TYR A 128 -12.34 34.13 -22.99
CA TYR A 128 -13.61 33.93 -22.24
C TYR A 128 -13.37 33.49 -20.80
N ASN A 129 -12.12 33.21 -20.42
CA ASN A 129 -11.81 32.86 -19.04
C ASN A 129 -12.11 34.04 -18.12
N LYS A 130 -12.50 33.71 -16.90
CA LYS A 130 -12.71 34.69 -15.80
C LYS A 130 -11.73 34.40 -14.69
N PRO A 131 -11.24 35.43 -13.97
CA PRO A 131 -10.47 35.22 -12.76
C PRO A 131 -11.24 34.33 -11.77
N LEU A 132 -10.62 33.27 -11.33
CA LEU A 132 -11.14 32.38 -10.30
C LEU A 132 -10.35 32.53 -9.02
N PHE A 133 -10.98 32.32 -7.89
CA PHE A 133 -10.37 32.44 -6.57
C PHE A 133 -10.51 31.13 -5.82
N SER A 134 -9.41 30.66 -5.26
CA SER A 134 -9.38 29.43 -4.47
C SER A 134 -10.34 29.49 -3.30
N ILE A 135 -11.08 28.43 -3.09
CA ILE A 135 -11.94 28.24 -1.93
C ILE A 135 -11.06 27.68 -0.81
N LYS A 136 -11.04 28.35 0.32
CA LYS A 136 -10.34 27.87 1.50
C LYS A 136 -11.23 26.95 2.32
N VAL A 137 -10.69 25.81 2.74
CA VAL A 137 -11.37 24.84 3.60
C VAL A 137 -10.48 24.49 4.77
N PRO A 138 -11.01 24.42 6.01
CA PRO A 138 -10.21 24.06 7.19
C PRO A 138 -9.67 22.62 7.07
N VAL A 139 -8.61 22.33 7.80
CA VAL A 139 -7.99 21.00 7.86
C VAL A 139 -8.27 20.35 9.21
N THR A 140 -8.92 19.21 9.20
CA THR A 140 -9.06 18.33 10.38
C THR A 140 -7.72 17.66 10.68
N LYS A 141 -7.15 17.91 11.86
CA LYS A 141 -5.79 17.46 12.23
C LYS A 141 -5.79 16.09 12.91
N THR A 142 -6.62 15.18 12.43
CA THR A 142 -6.70 13.78 12.86
C THR A 142 -6.40 12.89 11.68
N ALA A 143 -5.50 11.92 11.84
CA ALA A 143 -5.20 10.91 10.81
C ALA A 143 -5.93 9.60 11.10
N LEU A 144 -6.43 8.95 10.05
CA LEU A 144 -6.88 7.56 10.08
C LEU A 144 -5.77 6.67 9.53
N VAL A 145 -5.33 5.68 10.30
CA VAL A 145 -4.37 4.66 9.85
C VAL A 145 -5.10 3.31 9.78
N ILE A 146 -5.09 2.68 8.61
CA ILE A 146 -5.79 1.41 8.36
C ILE A 146 -4.76 0.29 8.25
N GLY A 147 -4.77 -0.62 9.23
CA GLY A 147 -3.85 -1.73 9.39
C GLY A 147 -2.84 -1.51 10.52
N GLY A 148 -2.86 -2.41 11.51
CA GLY A 148 -2.02 -2.37 12.72
C GLY A 148 -0.76 -3.23 12.63
N GLY A 149 -0.23 -3.52 11.42
CA GLY A 149 1.09 -4.11 11.23
C GLY A 149 2.21 -3.09 11.47
N ILE A 150 3.48 -3.49 11.26
CA ILE A 150 4.63 -2.61 11.53
C ILE A 150 4.57 -1.28 10.79
N ALA A 151 4.01 -1.24 9.56
CA ALA A 151 3.79 -0.01 8.80
C ALA A 151 2.83 0.94 9.51
N GLY A 152 1.67 0.44 9.93
CA GLY A 152 0.67 1.27 10.61
C GLY A 152 1.10 1.69 12.01
N ILE A 153 1.79 0.82 12.74
CA ILE A 153 2.39 1.12 14.04
C ILE A 153 3.38 2.28 13.88
N GLN A 154 4.32 2.19 12.94
CA GLN A 154 5.32 3.24 12.71
C GLN A 154 4.68 4.55 12.27
N ALA A 155 3.78 4.51 11.27
CA ALA A 155 3.09 5.71 10.80
C ALA A 155 2.28 6.38 11.92
N SER A 156 1.59 5.59 12.74
CA SER A 156 0.80 6.12 13.87
C SER A 156 1.67 6.80 14.91
N LEU A 157 2.80 6.19 15.29
CA LEU A 157 3.74 6.77 16.25
C LEU A 157 4.38 8.06 15.72
N ASP A 158 4.82 8.07 14.46
CA ASP A 158 5.45 9.26 13.86
C ASP A 158 4.47 10.43 13.79
N ILE A 159 3.21 10.20 13.39
CA ILE A 159 2.17 11.23 13.33
C ILE A 159 1.81 11.71 14.74
N ALA A 160 1.67 10.81 15.71
CA ALA A 160 1.30 11.12 17.07
C ALA A 160 2.41 11.86 17.83
N ASN A 161 3.68 11.48 17.61
CA ASN A 161 4.87 12.15 18.14
C ASN A 161 5.06 13.55 17.53
N ALA A 162 4.55 13.79 16.31
CA ALA A 162 4.48 15.13 15.71
C ALA A 162 3.34 16.00 16.32
N GLY A 163 2.60 15.49 17.31
CA GLY A 163 1.57 16.21 18.04
C GLY A 163 0.14 16.11 17.47
N HIS A 164 -0.10 15.22 16.51
CA HIS A 164 -1.40 15.07 15.86
C HIS A 164 -2.17 13.86 16.39
N GLN A 165 -3.51 13.94 16.33
CA GLN A 165 -4.39 12.83 16.71
C GLN A 165 -4.39 11.75 15.64
N VAL A 166 -4.38 10.48 16.07
CA VAL A 166 -4.41 9.31 15.19
C VAL A 166 -5.50 8.35 15.65
N VAL A 167 -6.26 7.83 14.71
CA VAL A 167 -7.10 6.65 14.91
C VAL A 167 -6.50 5.49 14.13
N LEU A 168 -5.97 4.49 14.84
CA LEU A 168 -5.43 3.26 14.24
C LEU A 168 -6.51 2.18 14.25
N VAL A 169 -6.86 1.69 13.05
CA VAL A 169 -7.88 0.64 12.86
C VAL A 169 -7.21 -0.64 12.41
N GLU A 170 -7.48 -1.75 13.12
CA GLU A 170 -6.97 -3.08 12.81
C GLU A 170 -8.12 -4.10 12.72
N LYS A 171 -8.14 -4.90 11.64
CA LYS A 171 -9.19 -5.92 11.42
C LYS A 171 -9.13 -7.09 12.40
N ASP A 172 -7.91 -7.41 12.85
CA ASP A 172 -7.66 -8.48 13.80
C ASP A 172 -7.86 -8.03 15.27
N PRO A 173 -8.04 -8.95 16.21
CA PRO A 173 -8.20 -8.61 17.62
C PRO A 173 -6.97 -7.97 18.28
N SER A 174 -5.82 -8.03 17.64
CA SER A 174 -4.55 -7.45 18.10
C SER A 174 -3.79 -6.82 16.95
N ILE A 175 -3.03 -5.76 17.23
CA ILE A 175 -2.03 -5.24 16.31
C ILE A 175 -0.79 -6.12 16.28
N GLY A 176 0.12 -5.90 15.30
CA GLY A 176 1.39 -6.61 15.12
C GLY A 176 1.58 -7.18 13.71
N GLY A 177 0.50 -7.58 13.03
CA GLY A 177 0.52 -8.12 11.67
C GLY A 177 1.45 -9.33 11.53
N HIS A 178 2.00 -9.56 10.34
CA HIS A 178 2.91 -10.68 10.09
C HIS A 178 4.19 -10.65 10.92
N MET A 179 4.68 -9.46 11.28
CA MET A 179 5.90 -9.36 12.10
C MET A 179 5.71 -10.04 13.46
N SER A 180 4.50 -10.04 14.03
CA SER A 180 4.21 -10.76 15.28
C SER A 180 4.28 -12.29 15.14
N GLN A 181 4.20 -12.82 13.92
CA GLN A 181 4.28 -14.24 13.63
C GLN A 181 5.71 -14.75 13.41
N LEU A 182 6.67 -13.83 13.19
CA LEU A 182 8.07 -14.18 12.93
C LEU A 182 8.79 -14.61 14.23
N SER A 183 9.79 -15.46 14.07
CA SER A 183 10.75 -15.82 15.12
C SER A 183 11.80 -14.73 15.25
N GLU A 184 12.59 -14.56 14.20
CA GLU A 184 13.67 -13.56 14.09
C GLU A 184 13.55 -12.79 12.78
N THR A 185 14.26 -11.66 12.69
CA THR A 185 14.27 -10.81 11.50
C THR A 185 15.66 -10.77 10.85
N PHE A 186 15.71 -10.77 9.52
CA PHE A 186 16.95 -10.55 8.79
C PHE A 186 17.24 -9.04 8.65
N PRO A 187 18.48 -8.60 8.46
CA PRO A 187 19.72 -9.37 8.37
C PRO A 187 20.42 -9.59 9.73
N THR A 188 19.84 -9.14 10.83
CA THR A 188 20.48 -9.07 12.15
C THR A 188 20.17 -10.24 13.06
N LEU A 189 19.16 -11.06 12.73
CA LEU A 189 18.62 -12.15 13.57
C LEU A 189 18.09 -11.68 14.92
N ASP A 190 17.56 -10.44 14.97
CA ASP A 190 16.86 -9.96 16.15
C ASP A 190 15.56 -10.72 16.37
N CYS A 191 15.25 -11.01 17.62
CA CYS A 191 13.95 -11.55 18.02
C CYS A 191 12.83 -10.59 17.61
N SER A 192 11.93 -11.04 16.75
CA SER A 192 10.86 -10.21 16.20
C SER A 192 9.94 -9.62 17.28
N GLN A 193 9.54 -10.44 18.26
CA GLN A 193 8.69 -9.99 19.36
C GLN A 193 9.38 -9.00 20.28
N CYS A 194 10.71 -9.14 20.47
CA CYS A 194 11.48 -8.26 21.37
C CYS A 194 11.55 -6.83 20.84
N ILE A 195 11.55 -6.65 19.53
CA ILE A 195 11.58 -5.32 18.89
C ILE A 195 10.18 -4.80 18.58
N LEU A 196 9.20 -5.66 18.32
CA LEU A 196 7.83 -5.26 17.96
C LEU A 196 6.97 -4.93 19.19
N THR A 197 7.03 -5.76 20.25
CA THR A 197 6.14 -5.64 21.41
C THR A 197 6.24 -4.27 22.09
N PRO A 198 7.44 -3.67 22.32
CA PRO A 198 7.54 -2.33 22.86
C PRO A 198 6.80 -1.28 22.01
N ARG A 199 6.89 -1.38 20.68
CA ARG A 199 6.20 -0.47 19.77
C ARG A 199 4.69 -0.63 19.82
N MET A 200 4.20 -1.86 19.95
CA MET A 200 2.76 -2.13 20.11
C MET A 200 2.23 -1.53 21.43
N VAL A 201 2.99 -1.66 22.51
CA VAL A 201 2.64 -1.08 23.81
C VAL A 201 2.68 0.46 23.76
N GLU A 202 3.69 1.04 23.10
CA GLU A 202 3.79 2.48 22.87
C GLU A 202 2.55 3.02 22.16
N VAL A 203 2.09 2.36 21.08
CA VAL A 203 0.83 2.69 20.38
C VAL A 203 -0.37 2.68 21.33
N ALA A 204 -0.51 1.61 22.14
CA ALA A 204 -1.66 1.46 23.03
C ALA A 204 -1.68 2.47 24.18
N GLN A 205 -0.53 3.00 24.58
CA GLN A 205 -0.38 3.95 25.70
C GLN A 205 -0.23 5.41 25.23
N HIS A 206 -0.07 5.65 23.94
CA HIS A 206 0.16 7.00 23.42
C HIS A 206 -1.09 7.88 23.54
N PRO A 207 -1.02 9.07 24.18
CA PRO A 207 -2.21 9.90 24.44
C PRO A 207 -2.90 10.41 23.17
N ASN A 208 -2.17 10.51 22.06
CA ASN A 208 -2.69 10.97 20.78
C ASN A 208 -3.13 9.81 19.85
N ILE A 209 -3.09 8.55 20.29
CA ILE A 209 -3.51 7.42 19.47
C ILE A 209 -4.75 6.75 20.08
N LYS A 210 -5.83 6.73 19.30
CA LYS A 210 -7.00 5.89 19.57
C LYS A 210 -6.87 4.59 18.79
N LEU A 211 -6.68 3.48 19.51
CA LEU A 211 -6.59 2.15 18.91
C LEU A 211 -7.97 1.48 18.83
N LEU A 212 -8.38 1.07 17.63
CA LEU A 212 -9.58 0.30 17.36
C LEU A 212 -9.17 -1.04 16.74
N THR A 213 -9.18 -2.11 17.54
CA THR A 213 -8.92 -3.48 17.06
C THR A 213 -10.23 -4.23 16.85
N TYR A 214 -10.19 -5.26 16.02
CA TYR A 214 -11.35 -6.01 15.53
C TYR A 214 -12.34 -5.08 14.82
N ALA A 215 -11.78 -4.18 14.02
CA ALA A 215 -12.52 -3.09 13.37
C ALA A 215 -12.06 -2.89 11.92
N GLU A 216 -12.96 -2.47 11.06
CA GLU A 216 -12.69 -2.27 9.63
C GLU A 216 -13.42 -1.05 9.07
N LEU A 217 -12.86 -0.47 8.00
CA LEU A 217 -13.48 0.64 7.29
C LEU A 217 -14.74 0.16 6.54
N GLU A 218 -15.87 0.75 6.87
CA GLU A 218 -17.13 0.50 6.18
C GLU A 218 -17.33 1.47 5.02
N LYS A 219 -17.06 2.76 5.25
CA LYS A 219 -17.27 3.84 4.28
C LYS A 219 -16.27 4.98 4.48
N LEU A 220 -15.83 5.61 3.38
CA LEU A 220 -15.06 6.85 3.39
C LEU A 220 -15.69 7.83 2.41
N GLU A 221 -15.99 9.04 2.87
CA GLU A 221 -16.53 10.13 2.09
C GLU A 221 -15.72 11.41 2.30
N GLY A 222 -15.92 12.41 1.45
CA GLY A 222 -15.25 13.70 1.60
C GLY A 222 -14.01 13.84 0.73
N PHE A 223 -13.05 14.65 1.18
CA PHE A 223 -11.87 15.03 0.41
C PHE A 223 -10.71 15.36 1.35
N ILE A 224 -9.52 15.54 0.80
CA ILE A 224 -8.31 15.89 1.55
C ILE A 224 -8.57 17.00 2.60
N GLY A 225 -8.15 16.76 3.81
CA GLY A 225 -8.38 17.66 4.95
C GLY A 225 -9.72 17.47 5.64
N ASN A 226 -10.70 16.81 4.99
CA ASN A 226 -12.09 16.72 5.49
C ASN A 226 -12.77 15.41 5.04
N PHE A 227 -12.20 14.27 5.42
CA PHE A 227 -12.83 12.98 5.24
C PHE A 227 -13.78 12.65 6.38
N LYS A 228 -14.85 11.94 6.07
CA LYS A 228 -15.76 11.31 7.00
C LYS A 228 -15.66 9.81 6.85
N ALA A 229 -15.13 9.13 7.87
CA ALA A 229 -14.94 7.69 7.88
C ALA A 229 -15.94 7.01 8.81
N THR A 230 -16.59 5.96 8.34
CA THR A 230 -17.42 5.07 9.17
C THR A 230 -16.65 3.78 9.40
N ILE A 231 -16.37 3.47 10.66
CA ILE A 231 -15.65 2.27 11.09
C ILE A 231 -16.63 1.31 11.74
N ARG A 232 -16.67 0.07 11.27
CA ARG A 232 -17.38 -1.02 11.93
C ARG A 232 -16.45 -1.67 12.95
N LYS A 233 -16.74 -1.50 14.23
CA LYS A 233 -16.09 -2.23 15.33
C LYS A 233 -16.90 -3.50 15.61
N LYS A 234 -16.30 -4.64 15.30
CA LYS A 234 -16.94 -5.95 15.50
C LYS A 234 -17.02 -6.29 16.97
N SER A 235 -18.10 -6.90 17.37
CA SER A 235 -18.30 -7.36 18.73
C SER A 235 -17.32 -8.47 19.09
N LYS A 236 -16.49 -8.25 20.10
CA LYS A 236 -15.62 -9.28 20.71
C LYS A 236 -16.37 -10.17 21.69
N SER A 237 -17.61 -9.82 22.04
CA SER A 237 -18.41 -10.39 23.14
C SER A 237 -17.72 -10.25 24.50
N ILE A 238 -16.88 -9.21 24.63
CA ILE A 238 -16.08 -8.87 25.82
C ILE A 238 -16.18 -7.37 26.05
N ASP A 239 -16.47 -7.02 27.29
CA ASP A 239 -16.32 -5.65 27.76
C ASP A 239 -14.84 -5.41 28.04
N GLU A 240 -14.19 -4.65 27.13
CA GLU A 240 -12.75 -4.44 27.17
C GLU A 240 -12.32 -3.55 28.34
N ASP A 241 -13.19 -2.67 28.84
CA ASP A 241 -12.86 -1.71 29.90
C ASP A 241 -12.72 -2.40 31.25
N ILE A 242 -13.53 -3.43 31.51
CA ILE A 242 -13.50 -4.20 32.77
C ILE A 242 -12.69 -5.50 32.67
N CYS A 243 -12.36 -5.95 31.46
CA CYS A 243 -11.52 -7.13 31.29
C CYS A 243 -10.06 -6.85 31.67
N ASN A 244 -9.51 -7.62 32.60
CA ASN A 244 -8.11 -7.49 33.04
C ASN A 244 -7.12 -8.43 32.33
N GLY A 245 -7.59 -9.22 31.33
CA GLY A 245 -6.71 -10.12 30.56
C GLY A 245 -6.22 -11.37 31.30
N CYS A 246 -6.85 -11.78 32.40
CA CYS A 246 -6.39 -12.89 33.28
C CYS A 246 -6.35 -14.27 32.62
N GLY A 247 -7.02 -14.49 31.48
CA GLY A 247 -6.99 -15.75 30.72
C GLY A 247 -7.84 -16.90 31.29
N HIS A 248 -8.55 -16.74 32.40
CA HIS A 248 -9.38 -17.83 32.99
C HIS A 248 -10.43 -18.34 32.00
N CYS A 249 -11.04 -17.46 31.23
CA CYS A 249 -12.04 -17.80 30.21
C CYS A 249 -11.46 -18.68 29.09
N THR A 250 -10.22 -18.41 28.65
CA THR A 250 -9.56 -19.17 27.56
C THR A 250 -9.19 -20.57 28.04
N THR A 251 -8.64 -20.71 29.24
CA THR A 251 -8.23 -22.03 29.81
C THR A 251 -9.39 -22.97 30.09
N LYS A 252 -10.56 -22.45 30.47
CA LYS A 252 -11.75 -23.21 30.83
C LYS A 252 -12.72 -23.46 29.68
N CYS A 253 -12.50 -22.85 28.51
CA CYS A 253 -13.34 -23.09 27.34
C CYS A 253 -13.34 -24.57 26.93
N PRO A 254 -14.51 -25.23 26.74
CA PRO A 254 -14.59 -26.64 26.36
C PRO A 254 -14.23 -26.88 24.89
N THR A 255 -14.40 -25.88 24.02
CA THR A 255 -14.04 -25.94 22.59
C THR A 255 -12.57 -25.64 22.41
N LYS A 256 -11.74 -26.71 22.25
CA LYS A 256 -10.25 -26.60 22.25
C LYS A 256 -9.56 -27.12 21.00
N LYS A 257 -10.32 -27.42 19.95
CA LYS A 257 -9.77 -28.09 18.74
C LYS A 257 -9.81 -27.22 17.47
N ILE A 258 -10.03 -25.92 17.62
CA ILE A 258 -10.08 -24.99 16.50
C ILE A 258 -8.65 -24.76 16.02
N PRO A 259 -8.34 -24.91 14.71
CA PRO A 259 -7.03 -24.54 14.18
C PRO A 259 -6.70 -23.07 14.51
N SER A 260 -5.48 -22.80 14.94
CA SER A 260 -5.03 -21.44 15.24
C SER A 260 -4.64 -20.73 13.95
N GLU A 261 -5.34 -19.68 13.60
CA GLU A 261 -5.05 -18.84 12.44
C GLU A 261 -3.69 -18.15 12.61
N PHE A 262 -3.38 -17.68 13.81
CA PHE A 262 -2.09 -17.08 14.13
C PHE A 262 -0.91 -18.04 13.92
N ASN A 263 -1.10 -19.34 14.20
CA ASN A 263 -0.10 -20.36 13.94
C ASN A 263 -0.28 -21.03 12.56
N THR A 264 -1.01 -20.37 11.65
CA THR A 264 -1.21 -20.87 10.27
C THR A 264 -1.69 -22.31 10.21
N GLY A 265 -2.60 -22.68 11.13
CA GLY A 265 -3.20 -24.01 11.22
C GLY A 265 -2.38 -25.06 11.98
N LEU A 266 -1.11 -24.81 12.34
CA LEU A 266 -0.24 -25.79 13.03
C LEU A 266 -0.59 -26.00 14.52
N GLY A 267 -1.23 -25.06 15.14
CA GLY A 267 -1.67 -25.13 16.53
C GLY A 267 -3.18 -25.19 16.66
N LYS A 268 -3.65 -25.38 17.88
CA LYS A 268 -5.08 -25.34 18.20
C LYS A 268 -5.36 -24.22 19.19
N ARG A 269 -6.54 -23.61 19.07
CA ARG A 269 -7.05 -22.62 20.00
C ARG A 269 -8.44 -22.97 20.53
N THR A 270 -8.86 -22.25 21.52
CA THR A 270 -10.22 -22.30 22.06
C THR A 270 -11.16 -21.34 21.33
N ALA A 271 -12.47 -21.49 21.51
CA ALA A 271 -13.45 -20.57 20.90
C ALA A 271 -13.42 -19.15 21.53
N ILE A 272 -12.96 -19.01 22.76
CA ILE A 272 -12.58 -17.71 23.34
C ILE A 272 -11.07 -17.69 23.49
N TYR A 273 -10.41 -16.75 22.86
CA TYR A 273 -8.95 -16.77 22.71
C TYR A 273 -8.33 -15.38 22.65
N VAL A 274 -7.05 -15.31 22.96
CA VAL A 274 -6.14 -14.19 22.63
C VAL A 274 -5.24 -14.71 21.51
N PRO A 275 -4.99 -13.95 20.44
CA PRO A 275 -4.25 -14.46 19.27
C PRO A 275 -2.85 -14.99 19.60
N PHE A 276 -2.10 -14.28 20.44
CA PHE A 276 -0.75 -14.64 20.89
C PHE A 276 -0.44 -13.99 22.25
N PRO A 277 0.56 -14.49 23.00
CA PRO A 277 0.81 -14.03 24.38
C PRO A 277 1.09 -12.52 24.52
N GLN A 278 1.77 -11.91 23.55
CA GLN A 278 2.13 -10.49 23.56
C GLN A 278 1.10 -9.60 22.84
N ALA A 279 -0.12 -10.09 22.62
CA ALA A 279 -1.17 -9.34 21.94
C ALA A 279 -1.45 -7.97 22.58
N VAL A 280 -1.70 -6.98 21.74
CA VAL A 280 -2.09 -5.62 22.16
C VAL A 280 -3.34 -5.19 21.37
N PRO A 281 -4.46 -4.94 22.06
CA PRO A 281 -4.71 -5.18 23.50
C PRO A 281 -4.68 -6.67 23.87
N ASN A 282 -4.23 -6.99 25.08
CA ASN A 282 -4.29 -8.37 25.60
C ASN A 282 -5.68 -8.68 26.15
N LYS A 283 -6.66 -8.71 25.25
CA LYS A 283 -8.07 -8.97 25.54
C LYS A 283 -8.55 -10.14 24.69
N PRO A 284 -9.31 -11.10 25.27
CA PRO A 284 -9.84 -12.20 24.47
C PRO A 284 -10.95 -11.75 23.52
N VAL A 285 -11.19 -12.57 22.51
CA VAL A 285 -12.33 -12.47 21.60
C VAL A 285 -13.05 -13.81 21.54
N ILE A 286 -14.37 -13.79 21.37
CA ILE A 286 -15.16 -15.00 21.17
C ILE A 286 -15.39 -15.22 19.66
N ASP A 287 -14.88 -16.34 19.16
CA ASP A 287 -15.20 -16.85 17.83
C ASP A 287 -16.66 -17.36 17.83
N LYS A 288 -17.57 -16.51 17.34
CA LYS A 288 -19.01 -16.78 17.35
C LYS A 288 -19.36 -18.04 16.56
N GLU A 289 -18.63 -18.32 15.47
CA GLU A 289 -18.87 -19.47 14.60
C GLU A 289 -18.56 -20.81 15.29
N ASN A 290 -17.56 -20.84 16.18
CA ASN A 290 -17.13 -22.06 16.85
C ASN A 290 -17.52 -22.13 18.34
N CYS A 291 -18.14 -21.07 18.86
CA CYS A 291 -18.59 -21.02 20.27
C CYS A 291 -19.86 -21.85 20.48
N LEU A 292 -19.84 -22.74 21.46
CA LEU A 292 -21.01 -23.57 21.82
C LEU A 292 -22.22 -22.74 22.28
N TYR A 293 -22.01 -21.59 22.93
CA TYR A 293 -23.12 -20.70 23.30
C TYR A 293 -23.83 -20.16 22.06
N TYR A 294 -23.11 -19.62 21.11
CA TYR A 294 -23.72 -19.09 19.87
C TYR A 294 -24.35 -20.19 19.01
N LYS A 295 -23.82 -21.40 19.05
CA LYS A 295 -24.40 -22.54 18.32
C LYS A 295 -25.63 -23.17 19.00
N THR A 296 -25.66 -23.24 20.32
CA THR A 296 -26.65 -24.06 21.06
C THR A 296 -27.42 -23.31 22.14
N GLY A 297 -27.01 -22.10 22.52
CA GLY A 297 -27.55 -21.31 23.61
C GLY A 297 -27.22 -21.82 25.03
N LYS A 298 -26.50 -22.95 25.18
CA LYS A 298 -26.39 -23.66 26.46
C LYS A 298 -25.07 -23.53 27.22
N CYS A 299 -23.99 -23.02 26.58
CA CYS A 299 -22.69 -22.93 27.25
C CYS A 299 -22.40 -21.50 27.71
N LYS A 300 -22.14 -21.31 29.01
CA LYS A 300 -21.75 -20.02 29.63
C LYS A 300 -20.57 -20.18 30.59
N ILE A 301 -19.66 -21.13 30.33
CA ILE A 301 -18.53 -21.42 31.23
C ILE A 301 -17.60 -20.20 31.36
N CYS A 302 -17.27 -19.54 30.25
CA CYS A 302 -16.40 -18.35 30.28
C CYS A 302 -17.00 -17.19 31.10
N GLU A 303 -18.33 -17.01 31.06
CA GLU A 303 -19.03 -16.02 31.88
C GLU A 303 -18.94 -16.34 33.37
N LYS A 304 -19.18 -17.63 33.72
CA LYS A 304 -19.16 -18.11 35.11
C LYS A 304 -17.78 -18.02 35.78
N VAL A 305 -16.70 -18.17 35.01
CA VAL A 305 -15.32 -18.15 35.53
C VAL A 305 -14.65 -16.78 35.40
N CYS A 306 -15.33 -15.81 34.83
CA CYS A 306 -14.78 -14.47 34.66
C CYS A 306 -14.84 -13.68 35.98
N PRO A 307 -13.70 -13.35 36.61
CA PRO A 307 -13.69 -12.66 37.91
C PRO A 307 -14.21 -11.24 37.85
N THR A 308 -14.11 -10.57 36.68
CA THR A 308 -14.57 -9.20 36.49
C THR A 308 -15.95 -9.11 35.83
N GLY A 309 -16.54 -10.26 35.42
CA GLY A 309 -17.81 -10.28 34.70
C GLY A 309 -17.77 -9.59 33.32
N ALA A 310 -16.64 -9.64 32.63
CA ALA A 310 -16.44 -8.94 31.36
C ALA A 310 -17.11 -9.61 30.13
N ILE A 311 -17.70 -10.80 30.26
CA ILE A 311 -18.32 -11.49 29.12
C ILE A 311 -19.68 -10.86 28.79
N ARG A 312 -19.89 -10.53 27.51
CA ARG A 312 -21.10 -9.89 26.97
C ARG A 312 -21.57 -10.61 25.71
N PHE A 313 -22.40 -11.63 25.87
CA PHE A 313 -22.93 -12.37 24.70
C PHE A 313 -23.94 -11.59 23.87
N ASP A 314 -24.51 -10.55 24.43
CA ASP A 314 -25.48 -9.63 23.83
C ASP A 314 -24.83 -8.43 23.12
N GLN A 315 -23.50 -8.35 23.13
CA GLN A 315 -22.77 -7.26 22.46
C GLN A 315 -22.93 -7.36 20.94
N GLU A 316 -23.34 -6.26 20.33
CA GLU A 316 -23.46 -6.10 18.87
C GLU A 316 -22.29 -5.31 18.28
N ASP A 317 -22.19 -5.33 16.96
CA ASP A 317 -21.23 -4.50 16.22
C ASP A 317 -21.60 -3.02 16.39
N GLU A 318 -20.59 -2.17 16.48
CA GLU A 318 -20.72 -0.72 16.63
C GLU A 318 -20.22 0.00 15.37
N LEU A 319 -20.99 1.00 14.90
CA LEU A 319 -20.53 1.92 13.85
C LEU A 319 -20.00 3.21 14.50
N VAL A 320 -18.73 3.50 14.27
CA VAL A 320 -18.04 4.68 14.79
C VAL A 320 -17.80 5.66 13.64
N GLU A 321 -18.38 6.85 13.71
CA GLU A 321 -18.13 7.93 12.76
C GLU A 321 -16.93 8.77 13.21
N LEU A 322 -16.04 9.09 12.27
CA LEU A 322 -14.81 9.83 12.49
C LEU A 322 -14.64 10.92 11.43
N GLU A 323 -14.27 12.11 11.86
CA GLU A 323 -13.80 13.17 10.97
C GLU A 323 -12.28 13.19 10.97
N VAL A 324 -11.67 13.03 9.78
CA VAL A 324 -10.21 12.92 9.64
C VAL A 324 -9.71 13.72 8.43
N GLY A 325 -8.51 14.27 8.54
CA GLY A 325 -7.93 15.07 7.44
C GLY A 325 -7.06 14.25 6.49
N ALA A 326 -6.57 13.10 6.93
CA ALA A 326 -5.70 12.23 6.15
C ALA A 326 -5.97 10.76 6.46
N VAL A 327 -5.69 9.90 5.47
CA VAL A 327 -5.76 8.43 5.61
C VAL A 327 -4.42 7.82 5.21
N VAL A 328 -3.90 6.91 6.03
CA VAL A 328 -2.71 6.09 5.71
C VAL A 328 -3.15 4.64 5.61
N VAL A 329 -2.94 4.04 4.45
CA VAL A 329 -3.27 2.63 4.17
C VAL A 329 -2.03 1.78 4.42
N ALA A 330 -2.10 0.88 5.40
CA ALA A 330 -0.99 0.06 5.88
C ALA A 330 -1.40 -1.43 6.05
N THR A 331 -2.26 -1.93 5.17
CA THR A 331 -2.91 -3.25 5.28
C THR A 331 -2.00 -4.45 4.99
N GLY A 332 -0.74 -4.21 4.61
CA GLY A 332 0.24 -5.27 4.41
C GLY A 332 -0.02 -6.15 3.18
N PHE A 333 0.23 -7.45 3.32
CA PHE A 333 0.11 -8.46 2.27
C PHE A 333 -0.40 -9.78 2.86
N ASP A 334 -0.87 -10.68 2.01
CA ASP A 334 -1.17 -12.06 2.36
C ASP A 334 -0.13 -13.02 1.77
N VAL A 335 0.02 -14.19 2.36
CA VAL A 335 0.85 -15.27 1.83
C VAL A 335 0.01 -16.12 0.88
N MET A 336 0.49 -16.34 -0.33
CA MET A 336 -0.21 -17.14 -1.32
C MET A 336 -0.53 -18.53 -0.79
N GLU A 337 -1.78 -18.98 -0.96
CA GLU A 337 -2.22 -20.31 -0.56
C GLU A 337 -1.56 -21.37 -1.44
N PRO A 338 -0.75 -22.29 -0.89
CA PRO A 338 0.04 -23.22 -1.69
C PRO A 338 -0.73 -24.46 -2.16
N SER A 339 -2.01 -24.59 -1.86
CA SER A 339 -2.87 -25.65 -2.40
C SER A 339 -2.96 -25.65 -3.92
N GLU A 340 -2.67 -24.50 -4.57
CA GLU A 340 -2.55 -24.39 -6.03
C GLU A 340 -1.32 -25.12 -6.62
N PHE A 341 -0.40 -25.60 -5.77
CA PHE A 341 0.85 -26.26 -6.19
C PHE A 341 0.80 -27.74 -5.89
N SER A 342 0.00 -28.49 -6.65
CA SER A 342 -0.11 -29.95 -6.50
C SER A 342 1.25 -30.64 -6.70
N GLU A 343 2.12 -30.08 -7.53
CA GLU A 343 3.47 -30.55 -7.79
C GLU A 343 4.38 -30.57 -6.55
N TYR A 344 4.15 -29.67 -5.58
CA TYR A 344 4.94 -29.63 -4.34
C TYR A 344 4.31 -30.45 -3.21
N GLY A 345 3.12 -30.99 -3.40
CA GLY A 345 2.48 -31.90 -2.43
C GLY A 345 2.00 -31.24 -1.13
N TYR A 346 1.85 -29.91 -1.10
CA TYR A 346 1.26 -29.22 0.05
C TYR A 346 -0.18 -29.69 0.28
N GLY A 347 -0.55 -29.88 1.53
CA GLY A 347 -1.86 -30.44 1.92
C GLY A 347 -1.98 -31.97 1.74
N LYS A 348 -1.16 -32.58 0.87
CA LYS A 348 -1.06 -34.01 0.70
C LYS A 348 -0.06 -34.65 1.68
N TYR A 349 1.10 -34.03 1.82
CA TYR A 349 2.15 -34.48 2.74
C TYR A 349 2.25 -33.49 3.90
N LYS A 350 2.10 -33.96 5.13
CA LYS A 350 2.05 -33.12 6.33
C LYS A 350 3.34 -32.34 6.57
N ASP A 351 4.48 -32.87 6.13
CA ASP A 351 5.80 -32.27 6.33
C ASP A 351 6.22 -31.35 5.17
N VAL A 352 5.31 -31.06 4.23
CA VAL A 352 5.44 -29.97 3.27
C VAL A 352 4.71 -28.77 3.85
N ILE A 353 5.44 -27.74 4.24
CA ILE A 353 4.93 -26.55 4.95
C ILE A 353 5.31 -25.26 4.25
N THR A 354 4.66 -24.14 4.59
CA THR A 354 5.04 -22.81 4.11
C THR A 354 6.14 -22.17 4.94
N GLY A 355 6.80 -21.14 4.41
CA GLY A 355 7.77 -20.34 5.16
C GLY A 355 7.18 -19.73 6.44
N LEU A 356 5.91 -19.27 6.40
CA LEU A 356 5.26 -18.72 7.60
C LEU A 356 4.94 -19.81 8.64
N GLN A 357 4.59 -21.01 8.22
CA GLN A 357 4.46 -22.16 9.11
C GLN A 357 5.79 -22.52 9.77
N PHE A 358 6.89 -22.47 9.01
CA PHE A 358 8.23 -22.66 9.58
C PHE A 358 8.57 -21.60 10.63
N GLU A 359 8.24 -20.33 10.40
CA GLU A 359 8.39 -19.27 11.42
C GLU A 359 7.68 -19.61 12.72
N ARG A 360 6.46 -20.15 12.62
CA ARG A 360 5.70 -20.52 13.81
C ARG A 360 6.30 -21.71 14.54
N LEU A 361 6.91 -22.67 13.86
CA LEU A 361 7.67 -23.75 14.51
C LEU A 361 8.94 -23.21 15.18
N ALA A 362 9.67 -22.32 14.52
CA ALA A 362 10.90 -21.75 15.03
C ALA A 362 10.72 -20.76 16.19
N SER A 363 9.51 -20.19 16.34
CA SER A 363 9.21 -19.16 17.35
C SER A 363 8.95 -19.78 18.74
N ALA A 364 9.52 -19.16 19.78
CA ALA A 364 9.28 -19.54 21.18
C ALA A 364 7.78 -19.46 21.60
N SER A 365 7.00 -18.58 20.94
CA SER A 365 5.54 -18.49 21.14
C SER A 365 4.74 -19.40 20.21
N GLY A 366 5.41 -20.22 19.42
CA GLY A 366 4.80 -21.15 18.49
C GLY A 366 4.30 -22.44 19.10
N PRO A 367 3.64 -23.31 18.30
CA PRO A 367 3.00 -24.52 18.80
C PRO A 367 4.00 -25.57 19.35
N THR A 368 5.26 -25.46 18.97
CA THR A 368 6.36 -26.35 19.40
C THR A 368 7.35 -25.68 20.35
N LEU A 369 7.03 -24.49 20.86
CA LEU A 369 7.87 -23.70 21.79
C LEU A 369 9.27 -23.41 21.23
N GLY A 370 9.37 -23.24 19.92
CA GLY A 370 10.61 -22.90 19.23
C GLY A 370 11.46 -24.09 18.78
N GLU A 371 11.04 -25.32 19.04
CA GLU A 371 11.68 -26.51 18.49
C GLU A 371 11.13 -26.80 17.08
N ILE A 372 12.03 -26.97 16.13
CA ILE A 372 11.65 -27.31 14.75
C ILE A 372 11.29 -28.79 14.71
N ARG A 373 9.98 -29.07 14.63
CA ARG A 373 9.42 -30.44 14.64
C ARG A 373 8.57 -30.70 13.42
N ARG A 374 8.62 -31.91 12.90
CA ARG A 374 7.77 -32.38 11.79
C ARG A 374 6.30 -32.39 12.22
N PRO A 375 5.39 -31.81 11.42
CA PRO A 375 3.96 -31.84 11.72
C PRO A 375 3.36 -33.26 11.71
N SER A 376 3.97 -34.21 10.98
CA SER A 376 3.46 -35.58 10.86
C SER A 376 3.59 -36.41 12.14
N ASP A 377 4.76 -36.38 12.78
CA ASP A 377 5.12 -37.28 13.90
C ASP A 377 5.80 -36.59 15.08
N GLY A 378 6.04 -35.27 15.00
CA GLY A 378 6.67 -34.48 16.06
C GLY A 378 8.19 -34.68 16.23
N LYS A 379 8.84 -35.44 15.35
CA LYS A 379 10.30 -35.63 15.40
C LYS A 379 11.02 -34.39 14.85
N ILE A 380 12.28 -34.24 15.26
CA ILE A 380 13.18 -33.23 14.71
C ILE A 380 13.62 -33.71 13.32
N PRO A 381 13.46 -32.90 12.27
CA PRO A 381 13.94 -33.26 10.93
C PRO A 381 15.47 -33.17 10.88
N GLU A 382 16.13 -34.16 10.24
CA GLU A 382 17.57 -34.15 10.00
C GLU A 382 17.92 -33.46 8.68
N LYS A 383 17.00 -33.52 7.69
CA LYS A 383 17.20 -32.92 6.35
C LYS A 383 16.00 -32.05 5.98
N ILE A 384 16.27 -30.76 5.73
CA ILE A 384 15.26 -29.83 5.25
C ILE A 384 15.60 -29.30 3.87
N VAL A 385 14.62 -29.24 2.99
CA VAL A 385 14.73 -28.61 1.68
C VAL A 385 13.82 -27.38 1.62
N PHE A 386 14.39 -26.25 1.25
CA PHE A 386 13.66 -25.00 1.01
C PHE A 386 13.49 -24.78 -0.49
N VAL A 387 12.26 -24.50 -0.91
CA VAL A 387 11.90 -24.23 -2.31
C VAL A 387 11.63 -22.75 -2.46
N ALA A 388 12.60 -22.00 -2.99
CA ALA A 388 12.43 -20.58 -3.25
C ALA A 388 11.49 -20.30 -4.44
N CYS A 389 10.87 -19.13 -4.45
CA CYS A 389 9.98 -18.66 -5.50
C CYS A 389 8.75 -19.57 -5.76
N ALA A 390 8.23 -20.29 -4.77
CA ALA A 390 7.00 -21.04 -4.92
C ALA A 390 5.82 -20.08 -5.21
N GLY A 391 5.37 -20.05 -6.46
CA GLY A 391 4.34 -19.14 -6.96
C GLY A 391 4.79 -17.73 -7.34
N SER A 392 5.97 -17.28 -6.91
CA SER A 392 6.57 -16.03 -7.38
C SER A 392 7.31 -16.20 -8.69
N ARG A 393 7.34 -15.14 -9.53
CA ARG A 393 8.01 -15.18 -10.84
C ARG A 393 7.48 -16.31 -11.71
N ASP A 394 6.21 -16.60 -11.56
CA ASP A 394 5.50 -17.66 -12.25
C ASP A 394 4.26 -17.13 -12.97
N PRO A 395 4.37 -16.81 -14.28
CA PRO A 395 3.22 -16.36 -15.07
C PRO A 395 2.06 -17.35 -15.11
N SER A 396 2.36 -18.66 -15.03
CA SER A 396 1.33 -19.72 -15.09
C SER A 396 0.42 -19.71 -13.87
N LYS A 397 0.89 -19.15 -12.75
CA LYS A 397 0.14 -18.95 -11.50
C LYS A 397 -0.37 -17.49 -11.35
N GLY A 398 -0.28 -16.67 -12.39
CA GLY A 398 -0.71 -15.28 -12.39
C GLY A 398 0.15 -14.33 -11.52
N LYS A 399 1.34 -14.77 -11.08
CA LYS A 399 2.26 -13.99 -10.26
C LYS A 399 3.64 -13.85 -10.92
N PRO A 400 3.76 -13.06 -12.02
CA PRO A 400 5.04 -12.92 -12.74
C PRO A 400 6.07 -12.09 -11.96
N TYR A 401 5.64 -11.38 -10.93
CA TYR A 401 6.51 -10.52 -10.11
C TYR A 401 7.31 -11.30 -9.06
N CYS A 402 8.36 -10.69 -8.56
CA CYS A 402 9.16 -11.19 -7.45
C CYS A 402 8.57 -10.72 -6.11
N SER A 403 8.42 -11.63 -5.16
CA SER A 403 8.00 -11.32 -3.79
C SER A 403 9.10 -10.65 -2.94
N LYS A 404 10.27 -10.40 -3.51
CA LYS A 404 11.40 -9.64 -2.96
C LYS A 404 12.03 -10.22 -1.68
N ILE A 405 11.23 -10.59 -0.68
CA ILE A 405 11.70 -10.99 0.67
C ILE A 405 12.09 -12.46 0.79
N CYS A 406 11.66 -13.32 -0.15
CA CYS A 406 11.79 -14.79 0.03
C CYS A 406 13.23 -15.28 0.05
N CYS A 407 14.15 -14.71 -0.73
CA CYS A 407 15.58 -15.09 -0.68
C CYS A 407 16.18 -14.85 0.71
N MET A 408 15.85 -13.73 1.33
CA MET A 408 16.36 -13.34 2.63
C MET A 408 15.78 -14.16 3.77
N TYR A 409 14.44 -14.32 3.80
CA TYR A 409 13.86 -15.13 4.88
C TYR A 409 14.16 -16.62 4.74
N THR A 410 14.36 -17.13 3.52
CA THR A 410 14.75 -18.52 3.31
C THR A 410 16.19 -18.76 3.80
N ALA A 411 17.13 -17.83 3.52
CA ALA A 411 18.47 -17.88 4.10
C ALA A 411 18.40 -17.88 5.64
N LYS A 412 17.61 -16.97 6.22
CA LYS A 412 17.38 -16.90 7.67
C LYS A 412 16.82 -18.22 8.23
N HIS A 413 15.82 -18.81 7.58
CA HIS A 413 15.24 -20.09 8.02
C HIS A 413 16.26 -21.21 8.04
N ALA A 414 17.10 -21.29 6.99
CA ALA A 414 18.15 -22.30 6.92
C ALA A 414 19.20 -22.10 8.02
N MET A 415 19.62 -20.87 8.28
CA MET A 415 20.52 -20.53 9.39
C MET A 415 19.94 -20.91 10.74
N LEU A 416 18.68 -20.50 11.01
CA LEU A 416 17.98 -20.85 12.26
C LEU A 416 17.85 -22.36 12.45
N TYR A 417 17.62 -23.09 11.37
CA TYR A 417 17.58 -24.54 11.41
C TYR A 417 18.95 -25.12 11.80
N GLN A 418 20.04 -24.68 11.15
CA GLN A 418 21.41 -25.13 11.47
C GLN A 418 21.79 -24.83 12.92
N HIS A 419 21.43 -23.66 13.44
CA HIS A 419 21.70 -23.28 14.83
C HIS A 419 20.92 -24.12 15.85
N LYS A 420 19.71 -24.61 15.51
CA LYS A 420 18.83 -25.36 16.42
C LYS A 420 18.95 -26.87 16.30
N VAL A 421 19.38 -27.37 15.17
CA VAL A 421 19.48 -28.80 14.88
C VAL A 421 20.93 -29.16 14.57
N HIS A 422 21.65 -29.58 15.60
CA HIS A 422 23.04 -30.03 15.44
C HIS A 422 23.10 -31.22 14.46
N HIS A 423 23.99 -31.12 13.47
CA HIS A 423 24.16 -32.10 12.38
C HIS A 423 22.97 -32.13 11.37
N GLY A 424 22.07 -31.17 11.42
CA GLY A 424 21.03 -31.01 10.40
C GLY A 424 21.60 -30.59 9.04
N GLU A 425 20.96 -31.02 7.97
CA GLU A 425 21.32 -30.59 6.62
C GLU A 425 20.21 -29.72 6.03
N SER A 426 20.56 -28.51 5.58
CA SER A 426 19.62 -27.62 4.88
C SER A 426 20.06 -27.38 3.43
N THR A 427 19.11 -27.48 2.51
CA THR A 427 19.31 -27.24 1.09
C THR A 427 18.29 -26.25 0.56
N ILE A 428 18.73 -25.22 -0.17
CA ILE A 428 17.87 -24.22 -0.81
C ILE A 428 17.91 -24.38 -2.32
N PHE A 429 16.77 -24.67 -2.95
CA PHE A 429 16.62 -24.53 -4.40
C PHE A 429 16.24 -23.08 -4.74
N TYR A 430 17.00 -22.45 -5.65
CA TYR A 430 16.83 -21.05 -6.03
C TYR A 430 17.05 -20.83 -7.53
N MET A 431 16.41 -19.81 -8.10
CA MET A 431 16.66 -19.38 -9.48
C MET A 431 17.79 -18.36 -9.57
N ASP A 432 17.70 -17.31 -8.80
CA ASP A 432 18.73 -16.30 -8.50
C ASP A 432 18.52 -15.76 -7.08
N ILE A 433 19.56 -15.17 -6.48
CA ILE A 433 19.49 -14.58 -5.15
C ILE A 433 19.27 -13.08 -5.30
N ARG A 434 18.20 -12.56 -4.67
CA ARG A 434 17.87 -11.15 -4.65
C ARG A 434 18.03 -10.61 -3.23
N ALA A 435 19.25 -10.16 -2.95
CA ALA A 435 19.68 -9.63 -1.66
C ALA A 435 19.94 -8.12 -1.74
N ALA A 436 18.93 -7.35 -2.21
CA ALA A 436 19.04 -5.92 -2.42
C ALA A 436 18.73 -5.13 -1.14
N GLY A 437 19.73 -4.98 -0.29
CA GLY A 437 19.67 -4.22 0.96
C GLY A 437 21.04 -4.10 1.61
N LYS A 438 21.17 -3.22 2.61
CA LYS A 438 22.43 -3.08 3.35
C LYS A 438 22.72 -4.35 4.14
N ASN A 439 23.90 -4.96 3.93
CA ASN A 439 24.37 -6.19 4.56
C ASN A 439 23.56 -7.45 4.19
N TYR A 440 22.74 -7.41 3.12
CA TYR A 440 21.91 -8.55 2.74
C TYR A 440 22.72 -9.61 2.00
N GLU A 441 23.65 -9.19 1.13
CA GLU A 441 24.53 -10.11 0.41
C GLU A 441 25.50 -10.81 1.38
N GLU A 442 26.04 -10.07 2.32
CA GLU A 442 26.88 -10.58 3.40
C GLU A 442 26.11 -11.59 4.27
N PHE A 443 24.84 -11.34 4.55
CA PHE A 443 23.98 -12.27 5.27
C PHE A 443 23.80 -13.59 4.53
N VAL A 444 23.55 -13.55 3.22
CA VAL A 444 23.44 -14.76 2.39
C VAL A 444 24.80 -15.48 2.31
N ARG A 445 25.89 -14.73 2.18
CA ARG A 445 27.24 -15.30 2.19
C ARG A 445 27.54 -16.01 3.51
N ARG A 446 27.14 -15.44 4.64
CA ARG A 446 27.27 -16.05 5.96
C ARG A 446 26.51 -17.37 6.02
N ALA A 447 25.26 -17.43 5.55
CA ALA A 447 24.50 -18.67 5.50
C ALA A 447 25.22 -19.78 4.71
N ILE A 448 25.93 -19.42 3.62
CA ILE A 448 26.66 -20.39 2.79
C ILE A 448 27.98 -20.82 3.44
N VAL A 449 28.75 -19.86 3.94
CA VAL A 449 30.15 -20.09 4.35
C VAL A 449 30.29 -20.51 5.82
N GLU A 450 29.49 -19.90 6.70
CA GLU A 450 29.57 -20.14 8.16
C GLU A 450 28.57 -21.20 8.61
N ASP A 451 27.36 -21.17 8.08
CA ASP A 451 26.28 -22.10 8.46
C ASP A 451 26.15 -23.29 7.48
N GLU A 452 27.02 -23.40 6.49
CA GLU A 452 27.15 -24.52 5.55
C GLU A 452 25.83 -24.86 4.80
N VAL A 453 24.96 -23.87 4.60
CA VAL A 453 23.70 -24.04 3.87
C VAL A 453 23.99 -24.37 2.42
N LYS A 454 23.46 -25.48 1.93
CA LYS A 454 23.63 -25.92 0.54
C LYS A 454 22.68 -25.15 -0.40
N TYR A 455 23.22 -24.57 -1.47
CA TYR A 455 22.45 -23.85 -2.48
C TYR A 455 22.52 -24.57 -3.83
N ILE A 456 21.36 -24.94 -4.39
CA ILE A 456 21.24 -25.57 -5.71
C ILE A 456 20.51 -24.60 -6.64
N ARG A 457 21.19 -24.13 -7.68
CA ARG A 457 20.58 -23.23 -8.66
C ARG A 457 19.71 -24.00 -9.62
N GLY A 458 18.40 -23.88 -9.46
CA GLY A 458 17.44 -24.57 -10.31
C GLY A 458 16.02 -24.46 -9.78
N ARG A 459 15.11 -25.20 -10.40
CA ARG A 459 13.72 -25.29 -9.95
C ARG A 459 13.40 -26.72 -9.53
N VAL A 460 12.60 -26.83 -8.48
CA VAL A 460 11.96 -28.08 -8.09
C VAL A 460 10.81 -28.34 -9.06
N SER A 461 10.76 -29.53 -9.63
CA SER A 461 9.69 -29.97 -10.51
C SER A 461 8.59 -30.72 -9.78
N LYS A 462 8.95 -31.47 -8.73
CA LYS A 462 8.01 -32.31 -7.99
C LYS A 462 8.53 -32.65 -6.59
N VAL A 463 7.59 -32.76 -5.65
CA VAL A 463 7.81 -33.37 -4.33
C VAL A 463 6.86 -34.56 -4.21
N TYR A 464 7.38 -35.73 -3.81
CA TYR A 464 6.60 -36.93 -3.58
C TYR A 464 7.16 -37.74 -2.40
N GLU A 465 6.40 -38.66 -1.87
CA GLU A 465 6.83 -39.53 -0.78
C GLU A 465 7.20 -40.91 -1.31
N GLU A 466 8.34 -41.41 -0.87
CA GLU A 466 8.84 -42.76 -1.13
C GLU A 466 9.47 -43.31 0.13
N ASN A 467 9.10 -44.52 0.54
CA ASN A 467 9.62 -45.19 1.74
C ASN A 467 9.55 -44.35 3.03
N GLY A 468 8.53 -43.49 3.18
CA GLY A 468 8.34 -42.62 4.34
C GLY A 468 9.24 -41.39 4.40
N LYS A 469 9.94 -41.08 3.31
CA LYS A 469 10.74 -39.85 3.10
C LYS A 469 10.15 -39.01 1.98
N LEU A 470 10.31 -37.71 2.06
CA LEU A 470 9.98 -36.80 0.97
C LEU A 470 11.15 -36.79 -0.03
N ILE A 471 10.82 -37.01 -1.29
CA ILE A 471 11.79 -36.89 -2.38
C ILE A 471 11.55 -35.59 -3.13
N VAL A 472 12.53 -34.72 -3.14
CA VAL A 472 12.51 -33.44 -3.85
C VAL A 472 13.25 -33.59 -5.17
N LYS A 473 12.53 -33.52 -6.28
CA LYS A 473 13.07 -33.66 -7.62
C LYS A 473 13.21 -32.31 -8.31
N GLY A 474 14.37 -32.03 -8.83
CA GLY A 474 14.66 -30.77 -9.52
C GLY A 474 15.83 -30.90 -10.49
N VAL A 475 16.38 -29.76 -10.88
CA VAL A 475 17.57 -29.69 -11.73
C VAL A 475 18.60 -28.75 -11.13
N ASP A 476 19.89 -29.04 -11.35
CA ASP A 476 20.99 -28.11 -11.07
C ASP A 476 21.46 -27.48 -12.39
N THR A 477 21.15 -26.20 -12.56
CA THR A 477 21.48 -25.47 -13.79
C THR A 477 22.96 -25.07 -13.88
N LEU A 478 23.71 -25.12 -12.79
CA LEU A 478 25.17 -24.93 -12.79
C LEU A 478 25.90 -26.19 -13.31
N LEU A 479 25.26 -27.34 -13.22
CA LEU A 479 25.78 -28.62 -13.71
C LEU A 479 25.08 -29.08 -15.01
N ASN A 480 24.92 -28.18 -15.98
CA ASN A 480 24.27 -28.45 -17.26
C ASN A 480 22.84 -29.02 -17.13
N ALA A 481 22.05 -28.46 -16.25
CA ALA A 481 20.69 -28.91 -15.92
C ALA A 481 20.62 -30.39 -15.49
N LYS A 482 21.63 -30.86 -14.77
CA LYS A 482 21.65 -32.21 -14.24
C LYS A 482 20.46 -32.46 -13.33
N PRO A 483 19.68 -33.54 -13.55
CA PRO A 483 18.63 -33.93 -12.61
C PRO A 483 19.19 -34.21 -11.22
N VAL A 484 18.49 -33.71 -10.20
CA VAL A 484 18.83 -33.87 -8.79
C VAL A 484 17.62 -34.40 -8.06
N GLU A 485 17.83 -35.41 -7.22
CA GLU A 485 16.85 -35.95 -6.29
C GLU A 485 17.44 -35.88 -4.87
N ILE A 486 16.70 -35.28 -3.95
CA ILE A 486 17.14 -35.11 -2.55
C ILE A 486 16.08 -35.68 -1.63
N GLU A 487 16.51 -36.58 -0.74
CA GLU A 487 15.68 -37.01 0.37
C GLU A 487 15.58 -35.91 1.43
N ALA A 488 14.39 -35.64 1.89
CA ALA A 488 14.10 -34.66 2.93
C ALA A 488 13.13 -35.21 3.97
N ASP A 489 13.28 -34.79 5.21
CA ASP A 489 12.32 -35.02 6.28
C ASP A 489 11.23 -33.96 6.29
N MET A 490 11.55 -32.77 5.80
CA MET A 490 10.62 -31.64 5.71
C MET A 490 10.95 -30.79 4.49
N VAL A 491 9.92 -30.26 3.84
CA VAL A 491 10.04 -29.32 2.72
C VAL A 491 9.34 -28.01 3.09
N VAL A 492 10.04 -26.89 2.89
CA VAL A 492 9.53 -25.54 3.20
C VAL A 492 9.36 -24.75 1.90
N LEU A 493 8.14 -24.35 1.61
CA LEU A 493 7.80 -23.58 0.43
C LEU A 493 7.88 -22.07 0.72
N ALA A 494 8.79 -21.37 0.05
CA ALA A 494 8.85 -19.91 0.07
C ALA A 494 7.81 -19.34 -0.90
N THR A 495 6.56 -19.30 -0.43
CA THR A 495 5.39 -18.90 -1.23
C THR A 495 5.36 -17.41 -1.53
N ALA A 496 4.64 -17.04 -2.60
CA ALA A 496 4.53 -15.65 -3.03
C ALA A 496 3.84 -14.76 -1.98
N ALA A 497 4.29 -13.53 -1.85
CA ALA A 497 3.53 -12.46 -1.22
C ALA A 497 2.51 -11.92 -2.23
N VAL A 498 1.25 -11.88 -1.84
CA VAL A 498 0.13 -11.40 -2.65
C VAL A 498 -0.56 -10.23 -1.96
N ALA A 499 -1.31 -9.43 -2.71
CA ALA A 499 -2.10 -8.36 -2.10
C ALA A 499 -3.07 -8.93 -1.05
N ASN A 500 -3.34 -8.14 -0.01
CA ASN A 500 -4.25 -8.55 1.05
C ASN A 500 -5.63 -8.88 0.47
N SER A 501 -6.26 -9.94 0.97
CA SER A 501 -7.64 -10.29 0.65
C SER A 501 -8.57 -9.13 1.06
N GLY A 502 -9.41 -8.64 0.14
CA GLY A 502 -10.23 -7.44 0.35
C GLY A 502 -9.55 -6.11 -0.04
N ALA A 503 -8.32 -6.13 -0.59
CA ALA A 503 -7.67 -4.90 -1.07
C ALA A 503 -8.47 -4.19 -2.15
N GLU A 504 -9.09 -4.94 -3.08
CA GLU A 504 -9.95 -4.39 -4.13
C GLU A 504 -11.18 -3.68 -3.54
N GLU A 505 -11.90 -4.33 -2.61
CA GLU A 505 -13.06 -3.73 -1.94
C GLU A 505 -12.66 -2.46 -1.17
N LEU A 506 -11.54 -2.51 -0.46
CA LEU A 506 -11.03 -1.36 0.28
C LEU A 506 -10.63 -0.22 -0.66
N ALA A 507 -10.02 -0.53 -1.82
CA ALA A 507 -9.68 0.46 -2.84
C ALA A 507 -10.93 1.17 -3.38
N GLN A 508 -12.00 0.41 -3.64
CA GLN A 508 -13.29 0.95 -4.09
C GLN A 508 -13.92 1.87 -3.04
N LYS A 509 -13.92 1.46 -1.75
CA LYS A 509 -14.44 2.29 -0.64
C LYS A 509 -13.67 3.61 -0.48
N MET A 510 -12.37 3.63 -0.82
CA MET A 510 -11.52 4.81 -0.71
C MET A 510 -11.31 5.55 -2.03
N HIS A 511 -11.86 5.06 -3.14
CA HIS A 511 -11.65 5.60 -4.48
C HIS A 511 -10.16 5.75 -4.86
N ILE A 512 -9.34 4.74 -4.54
CA ILE A 512 -7.92 4.68 -4.91
C ILE A 512 -7.66 3.58 -5.95
N SER A 513 -6.58 3.74 -6.70
CA SER A 513 -6.19 2.77 -7.74
C SER A 513 -5.42 1.60 -7.16
N TYR A 514 -5.51 0.45 -7.84
CA TYR A 514 -4.70 -0.75 -7.61
C TYR A 514 -4.20 -1.31 -8.95
N ASP A 515 -3.15 -2.11 -8.90
CA ASP A 515 -2.54 -2.73 -10.09
C ASP A 515 -3.23 -4.04 -10.50
N ALA A 516 -2.73 -4.67 -11.54
CA ALA A 516 -3.24 -5.95 -12.06
C ALA A 516 -3.10 -7.12 -11.05
N TYR A 517 -2.40 -6.92 -9.94
CA TYR A 517 -2.17 -7.91 -8.88
C TYR A 517 -2.84 -7.51 -7.57
N ASN A 518 -3.70 -6.49 -7.60
CA ASN A 518 -4.45 -5.92 -6.48
C ASN A 518 -3.60 -5.20 -5.42
N PHE A 519 -2.32 -4.88 -5.68
CA PHE A 519 -1.58 -3.95 -4.84
C PHE A 519 -2.02 -2.51 -5.10
N PHE A 520 -2.14 -1.70 -4.05
CA PHE A 520 -2.52 -0.29 -4.24
C PHE A 520 -1.45 0.47 -5.01
N SER A 521 -1.91 1.31 -5.95
CA SER A 521 -1.01 2.06 -6.83
C SER A 521 -0.73 3.45 -6.27
N GLU A 522 0.55 3.81 -6.27
CA GLU A 522 0.98 5.17 -5.99
C GLU A 522 0.68 6.12 -7.16
N ALA A 523 0.56 7.42 -6.87
CA ALA A 523 0.29 8.44 -7.87
C ALA A 523 1.43 8.60 -8.90
N HIS A 524 2.68 8.35 -8.49
CA HIS A 524 3.84 8.33 -9.37
C HIS A 524 5.01 7.59 -8.71
N PRO A 525 5.60 6.55 -9.35
CA PRO A 525 6.57 5.67 -8.70
C PRO A 525 7.88 6.35 -8.25
N LYS A 526 8.25 7.47 -8.85
CA LYS A 526 9.49 8.21 -8.51
C LYS A 526 9.24 9.48 -7.71
N LEU A 527 8.18 10.22 -8.03
CA LEU A 527 7.95 11.58 -7.50
C LEU A 527 6.92 11.62 -6.38
N LYS A 528 5.99 10.64 -6.35
CA LYS A 528 4.92 10.52 -5.35
C LYS A 528 4.75 9.06 -4.91
N PRO A 529 5.80 8.45 -4.32
CA PRO A 529 5.82 7.00 -4.05
C PRO A 529 4.95 6.59 -2.85
N VAL A 530 4.49 7.54 -2.06
CA VAL A 530 3.63 7.30 -0.88
C VAL A 530 2.23 7.91 -1.02
N GLU A 531 1.99 8.76 -2.02
CA GLU A 531 0.67 9.35 -2.29
C GLU A 531 -0.13 8.46 -3.26
N THR A 532 -1.44 8.41 -3.08
CA THR A 532 -2.36 7.83 -4.07
C THR A 532 -2.84 8.89 -5.06
N ASN A 533 -3.58 8.47 -6.09
CA ASN A 533 -4.27 9.40 -7.01
C ASN A 533 -5.35 10.22 -6.30
N THR A 534 -5.88 9.75 -5.19
CA THR A 534 -6.82 10.48 -4.34
C THR A 534 -6.05 11.25 -3.29
N ALA A 535 -6.07 12.58 -3.40
CA ALA A 535 -5.32 13.45 -2.50
C ALA A 535 -5.74 13.24 -1.03
N GLY A 536 -4.77 13.21 -0.12
CA GLY A 536 -5.00 13.01 1.32
C GLY A 536 -5.01 11.54 1.75
N ILE A 537 -4.86 10.58 0.80
CA ILE A 537 -4.72 9.15 1.09
C ILE A 537 -3.31 8.71 0.73
N PHE A 538 -2.61 8.11 1.67
CA PHE A 538 -1.20 7.73 1.59
C PHE A 538 -1.02 6.23 1.76
N LEU A 539 0.03 5.66 1.17
CA LEU A 539 0.37 4.24 1.22
C LEU A 539 1.61 4.01 2.10
N ALA A 540 1.56 2.98 2.93
CA ALA A 540 2.66 2.57 3.78
C ALA A 540 2.85 1.04 3.78
N GLY A 541 4.06 0.60 3.46
CA GLY A 541 4.45 -0.80 3.54
C GLY A 541 3.97 -1.69 2.38
N ALA A 542 3.81 -2.97 2.67
CA ALA A 542 3.63 -4.00 1.65
C ALA A 542 2.25 -3.99 0.95
N CYS A 543 1.33 -3.15 1.37
CA CYS A 543 0.06 -2.95 0.66
C CYS A 543 0.26 -2.36 -0.75
N GLN A 544 1.38 -1.67 -1.00
CA GLN A 544 1.74 -1.10 -2.31
C GLN A 544 2.55 -2.08 -3.17
N ALA A 545 3.44 -2.85 -2.58
CA ALA A 545 4.22 -3.92 -3.21
C ALA A 545 4.99 -4.71 -2.14
N PRO A 546 5.42 -5.94 -2.40
CA PRO A 546 6.23 -6.70 -1.46
C PRO A 546 7.47 -5.92 -0.98
N LYS A 547 7.64 -5.81 0.34
CA LYS A 547 8.72 -5.08 1.02
C LYS A 547 9.18 -5.82 2.26
N ASP A 548 10.42 -5.61 2.65
CA ASP A 548 10.95 -6.02 3.96
C ASP A 548 10.59 -5.01 5.07
N ILE A 549 10.99 -5.34 6.29
CA ILE A 549 10.70 -4.50 7.46
C ILE A 549 11.38 -3.12 7.39
N PRO A 550 12.69 -3.01 7.09
CA PRO A 550 13.36 -1.72 6.96
C PRO A 550 12.73 -0.79 5.92
N GLU A 551 12.41 -1.31 4.74
CA GLU A 551 11.75 -0.53 3.70
C GLU A 551 10.32 -0.14 4.09
N THR A 552 9.60 -1.05 4.75
CA THR A 552 8.26 -0.79 5.28
C THR A 552 8.26 0.36 6.28
N VAL A 553 9.20 0.34 7.23
CA VAL A 553 9.36 1.41 8.24
C VAL A 553 9.73 2.74 7.57
N SER A 554 10.69 2.73 6.65
CA SER A 554 11.07 3.93 5.88
C SER A 554 9.89 4.54 5.13
N GLN A 555 9.09 3.72 4.45
CA GLN A 555 7.93 4.21 3.70
C GLN A 555 6.83 4.71 4.63
N ALA A 556 6.61 4.05 5.77
CA ALA A 556 5.65 4.48 6.78
C ALA A 556 5.99 5.86 7.35
N SER A 557 7.27 6.10 7.67
CA SER A 557 7.76 7.43 8.09
C SER A 557 7.63 8.47 6.98
N GLY A 558 7.86 8.08 5.71
CA GLY A 558 7.61 8.94 4.55
C GLY A 558 6.14 9.35 4.41
N ALA A 559 5.21 8.41 4.61
CA ALA A 559 3.77 8.69 4.60
C ALA A 559 3.37 9.59 5.78
N ALA A 560 3.89 9.32 6.98
CA ALA A 560 3.67 10.15 8.17
C ALA A 560 4.17 11.58 7.98
N ALA A 561 5.35 11.77 7.36
CA ALA A 561 5.87 13.10 7.03
C ALA A 561 4.92 13.87 6.08
N LYS A 562 4.31 13.19 5.10
CA LYS A 562 3.32 13.82 4.21
C LYS A 562 2.05 14.23 4.97
N VAL A 563 1.59 13.41 5.90
CA VAL A 563 0.47 13.78 6.80
C VAL A 563 0.83 14.99 7.66
N ALA A 564 2.03 15.02 8.26
CA ALA A 564 2.48 16.14 9.07
C ALA A 564 2.58 17.45 8.25
N ILE A 565 3.05 17.40 7.00
CA ILE A 565 3.06 18.54 6.09
C ILE A 565 1.63 19.03 5.81
N LEU A 566 0.68 18.13 5.59
CA LEU A 566 -0.72 18.49 5.41
C LEU A 566 -1.27 19.18 6.67
N PHE A 567 -0.99 18.62 7.84
CA PHE A 567 -1.50 19.12 9.12
C PHE A 567 -0.80 20.39 9.63
N SER A 568 0.34 20.76 9.05
CA SER A 568 0.97 22.07 9.33
C SER A 568 0.18 23.26 8.76
N GLN A 569 -0.79 23.00 7.88
CA GLN A 569 -1.68 23.99 7.31
C GLN A 569 -3.00 24.03 8.08
N ASP A 570 -3.51 25.21 8.39
CA ASP A 570 -4.83 25.36 9.02
C ASP A 570 -5.96 25.30 8.00
N GLU A 571 -5.65 25.72 6.76
CA GLU A 571 -6.59 25.74 5.65
C GLU A 571 -5.91 25.25 4.37
N LEU A 572 -6.65 24.51 3.56
CA LEU A 572 -6.26 24.13 2.20
C LEU A 572 -6.95 25.04 1.19
N SER A 573 -6.19 25.46 0.18
CA SER A 573 -6.75 26.11 -1.01
C SER A 573 -7.27 25.05 -1.96
N ARG A 574 -8.58 24.98 -2.12
CA ARG A 574 -9.23 24.07 -3.06
C ARG A 574 -9.18 24.65 -4.46
N GLU A 575 -8.96 23.79 -5.46
CA GLU A 575 -9.07 24.13 -6.88
C GLU A 575 -10.44 24.74 -7.16
N PRO A 576 -10.54 25.98 -7.68
CA PRO A 576 -11.81 26.64 -7.91
C PRO A 576 -12.47 26.24 -9.26
N VAL A 577 -11.78 25.45 -10.09
CA VAL A 577 -12.33 24.94 -11.35
C VAL A 577 -13.27 23.77 -11.01
N VAL A 578 -14.54 24.11 -10.83
CA VAL A 578 -15.60 23.16 -10.45
C VAL A 578 -16.81 23.31 -11.36
N ALA A 579 -17.62 22.26 -11.47
CA ALA A 579 -18.91 22.35 -12.16
C ALA A 579 -19.85 23.29 -11.38
N VAL A 580 -20.39 24.29 -12.05
CA VAL A 580 -21.30 25.25 -11.44
C VAL A 580 -22.63 25.26 -12.19
N VAL A 581 -23.72 25.10 -11.46
CA VAL A 581 -25.07 25.23 -12.01
C VAL A 581 -25.39 26.71 -12.19
N ASN A 582 -25.54 27.15 -13.44
CA ASN A 582 -25.90 28.53 -13.74
C ASN A 582 -27.41 28.74 -13.48
N ARG A 583 -27.74 29.29 -12.31
CA ARG A 583 -29.11 29.58 -11.91
C ARG A 583 -29.67 30.86 -12.56
N SER A 584 -28.84 31.68 -13.19
CA SER A 584 -29.19 32.96 -13.78
C SER A 584 -29.42 32.89 -15.30
N ALA A 585 -29.25 31.72 -15.91
CA ALA A 585 -29.43 31.57 -17.35
C ALA A 585 -30.93 31.63 -17.75
N PRO A 586 -31.24 32.21 -18.93
CA PRO A 586 -32.63 32.23 -19.43
C PRO A 586 -33.22 30.82 -19.54
N PRO A 587 -34.54 30.68 -19.34
CA PRO A 587 -35.22 29.36 -19.28
C PRO A 587 -35.01 28.43 -20.48
N LEU A 588 -34.63 28.98 -21.63
CA LEU A 588 -34.44 28.21 -22.88
C LEU A 588 -33.08 27.51 -22.97
N TYR A 589 -32.09 27.83 -22.09
CA TYR A 589 -30.72 27.34 -22.27
C TYR A 589 -30.08 26.67 -21.05
N SER A 590 -30.58 26.80 -19.83
CA SER A 590 -29.94 26.18 -18.67
C SER A 590 -30.58 26.45 -17.30
N THR A 591 -31.88 26.46 -17.15
CA THR A 591 -32.48 26.48 -15.80
C THR A 591 -32.40 25.08 -15.21
N CYS A 592 -31.67 24.95 -14.11
CA CYS A 592 -31.70 23.74 -13.29
C CYS A 592 -33.11 23.55 -12.74
N VAL A 593 -33.78 22.47 -13.13
CA VAL A 593 -35.11 22.08 -12.63
C VAL A 593 -35.05 21.16 -11.42
N GLY A 594 -33.83 20.90 -10.87
CA GLY A 594 -33.64 20.05 -9.71
C GLY A 594 -33.88 18.55 -9.96
N CYS A 595 -33.76 18.09 -11.21
CA CYS A 595 -34.01 16.69 -11.56
C CYS A 595 -32.93 15.70 -11.11
N PHE A 596 -31.81 16.17 -10.58
CA PHE A 596 -30.67 15.38 -10.10
C PHE A 596 -29.99 14.46 -11.13
N MET A 597 -30.37 14.50 -12.40
CA MET A 597 -29.75 13.66 -13.44
C MET A 597 -28.25 13.87 -13.56
N CYS A 598 -27.77 15.11 -13.45
CA CYS A 598 -26.33 15.42 -13.46
C CYS A 598 -25.60 14.82 -12.25
N ALA A 599 -26.20 14.90 -11.05
CA ALA A 599 -25.64 14.30 -9.84
C ALA A 599 -25.62 12.78 -9.93
N THR A 600 -26.68 12.17 -10.44
CA THR A 600 -26.77 10.71 -10.64
C THR A 600 -25.80 10.21 -11.71
N ALA A 601 -25.60 11.00 -12.78
CA ALA A 601 -24.69 10.63 -13.87
C ALA A 601 -23.21 10.93 -13.57
N CYS A 602 -22.90 11.70 -12.53
CA CYS A 602 -21.53 12.07 -12.19
C CYS A 602 -20.82 10.91 -11.45
N PRO A 603 -19.85 10.24 -12.08
CA PRO A 603 -19.16 9.12 -11.42
C PRO A 603 -18.27 9.58 -10.24
N TYR A 604 -18.02 10.88 -10.14
CA TYR A 604 -17.18 11.50 -9.10
C TYR A 604 -17.98 12.18 -7.99
N GLN A 605 -19.33 12.13 -8.06
CA GLN A 605 -20.22 12.83 -7.11
C GLN A 605 -19.83 14.30 -6.91
N ALA A 606 -19.41 14.98 -7.97
CA ALA A 606 -18.90 16.34 -7.92
C ALA A 606 -19.97 17.43 -8.11
N ILE A 607 -21.25 17.05 -8.20
CA ILE A 607 -22.38 17.94 -8.44
C ILE A 607 -23.44 17.73 -7.36
#